data_3c06e073425a0fedaedff8d2bdfb2aeb
#
_entry.id   3c06e073425a0fedaedff8d2bdfb2aeb
#
_cell.length_a   1.000
_cell.length_b   1.000
_cell.length_c   1.000
_cell.angle_alpha   90.00
_cell.angle_beta   90.00
_cell.angle_gamma   90.00
#
_symmetry.space_group_name_H-M   'P 1'
#
loop_
_entity.id
_entity.type
_entity.pdbx_description
1 polymer ?
#
loop_
_entity_poly.entity_id
_entity_poly.type
_entity_poly.pdbx_seq_one_letter_code
_entity_poly.pdbx_strand_id
1 'polypeptide(L)'
;AVIRIGKGMPSLACLSTNSHALARYASICQEQGLVPIIEPEVLMDGDHDAQSCYDVTASVLKMTWDECKKQGVHLKGVLLKPNMILPGNSCSDRGSRKKVAKMTVDCLTENVPSEVPGIVFLSGGQSDEDATAHLNLMNAMDIDHPWELSYSYGRALLANALQTWARGSSEGSQDAFRHRAEMNSLARTGDWREELES
;
A
#
# COMPACT_ATOMS: atom_id res chain seq x y z
N ALA A 1 -4.39 -2.79 -10.34
CA ALA A 1 -5.60 -2.04 -10.74
C ALA A 1 -5.57 -0.65 -10.13
N VAL A 2 -6.14 0.34 -10.80
CA VAL A 2 -6.12 1.74 -10.37
C VAL A 2 -7.56 2.24 -10.26
N ILE A 3 -7.94 2.72 -9.07
CA ILE A 3 -9.30 3.11 -8.71
C ILE A 3 -9.29 4.56 -8.25
N ARG A 4 -10.03 5.42 -8.94
CA ARG A 4 -10.13 6.85 -8.62
C ARG A 4 -11.39 7.15 -7.80
N ILE A 5 -11.25 8.01 -6.79
CA ILE A 5 -12.38 8.60 -6.05
C ILE A 5 -12.76 9.94 -6.69
N GLY A 6 -14.05 10.18 -6.86
CA GLY A 6 -14.58 11.42 -7.40
C GLY A 6 -16.09 11.40 -7.54
N LYS A 7 -16.70 12.45 -8.14
CA LYS A 7 -18.14 12.51 -8.33
C LYS A 7 -18.62 11.33 -9.20
N GLY A 8 -19.40 10.41 -8.60
CA GLY A 8 -19.88 9.20 -9.27
C GLY A 8 -18.80 8.13 -9.52
N MET A 9 -17.65 8.23 -8.88
CA MET A 9 -16.54 7.28 -8.99
C MET A 9 -16.08 6.79 -7.61
N PRO A 10 -15.67 5.50 -7.48
CA PRO A 10 -15.74 4.48 -8.53
C PRO A 10 -17.16 3.99 -8.79
N SER A 11 -17.45 3.55 -10.01
CA SER A 11 -18.70 2.82 -10.29
C SER A 11 -18.59 1.37 -9.84
N LEU A 12 -19.73 0.71 -9.61
CA LEU A 12 -19.76 -0.72 -9.29
C LEU A 12 -19.10 -1.56 -10.42
N ALA A 13 -19.31 -1.19 -11.68
CA ALA A 13 -18.68 -1.84 -12.82
C ALA A 13 -17.14 -1.70 -12.76
N CYS A 14 -16.61 -0.53 -12.39
CA CYS A 14 -15.19 -0.32 -12.21
C CYS A 14 -14.61 -1.26 -11.14
N LEU A 15 -15.22 -1.30 -9.95
CA LEU A 15 -14.78 -2.17 -8.86
C LEU A 15 -14.84 -3.66 -9.26
N SER A 16 -15.97 -4.11 -9.82
CA SER A 16 -16.18 -5.50 -10.23
C SER A 16 -15.18 -5.96 -11.29
N THR A 17 -14.97 -5.16 -12.33
CA THR A 17 -14.04 -5.51 -13.42
C THR A 17 -12.60 -5.58 -12.95
N ASN A 18 -12.17 -4.61 -12.12
CA ASN A 18 -10.82 -4.61 -11.57
C ASN A 18 -10.59 -5.80 -10.63
N SER A 19 -11.54 -6.09 -9.74
CA SER A 19 -11.45 -7.23 -8.81
C SER A 19 -11.39 -8.56 -9.55
N HIS A 20 -12.21 -8.73 -10.60
CA HIS A 20 -12.18 -9.91 -11.45
C HIS A 20 -10.83 -10.07 -12.17
N ALA A 21 -10.30 -8.98 -12.74
CA ALA A 21 -9.01 -9.00 -13.44
C ALA A 21 -7.85 -9.36 -12.49
N LEU A 22 -7.84 -8.82 -11.27
CA LEU A 22 -6.83 -9.13 -10.25
C LEU A 22 -6.89 -10.61 -9.82
N ALA A 23 -8.07 -11.13 -9.57
CA ALA A 23 -8.23 -12.54 -9.19
C ALA A 23 -7.82 -13.49 -10.33
N ARG A 24 -8.17 -13.16 -11.58
CA ARG A 24 -7.75 -13.92 -12.77
C ARG A 24 -6.24 -13.90 -12.94
N TYR A 25 -5.61 -12.74 -12.77
CA TYR A 25 -4.16 -12.60 -12.77
C TYR A 25 -3.52 -13.51 -11.72
N ALA A 26 -4.03 -13.47 -10.49
CA ALA A 26 -3.50 -14.27 -9.38
C ALA A 26 -3.61 -15.78 -9.66
N SER A 27 -4.76 -16.25 -10.16
CA SER A 27 -4.97 -17.66 -10.51
C SER A 27 -3.98 -18.12 -11.58
N ILE A 28 -3.81 -17.36 -12.66
CA ILE A 28 -2.88 -17.68 -13.75
C ILE A 28 -1.42 -17.71 -13.24
N CYS A 29 -1.03 -16.76 -12.39
CA CYS A 29 0.31 -16.77 -11.79
C CYS A 29 0.56 -18.05 -11.00
N GLN A 30 -0.39 -18.45 -10.16
CA GLN A 30 -0.27 -19.66 -9.34
C GLN A 30 -0.23 -20.94 -10.19
N GLU A 31 -0.99 -21.03 -11.26
CA GLU A 31 -0.90 -22.14 -12.22
C GLU A 31 0.50 -22.28 -12.82
N GLN A 32 1.24 -21.20 -12.93
CA GLN A 32 2.62 -21.17 -13.44
C GLN A 32 3.69 -21.24 -12.32
N GLY A 33 3.29 -21.50 -11.07
CA GLY A 33 4.21 -21.61 -9.94
C GLY A 33 4.78 -20.27 -9.45
N LEU A 34 4.12 -19.14 -9.78
CA LEU A 34 4.49 -17.79 -9.34
C LEU A 34 3.65 -17.35 -8.15
N VAL A 35 4.24 -16.60 -7.21
CA VAL A 35 3.53 -15.92 -6.14
C VAL A 35 3.00 -14.59 -6.66
N PRO A 36 1.67 -14.40 -6.82
CA PRO A 36 1.12 -13.14 -7.28
C PRO A 36 1.14 -12.07 -6.19
N ILE A 37 1.39 -10.83 -6.60
CA ILE A 37 1.14 -9.63 -5.79
C ILE A 37 -0.12 -8.96 -6.33
N ILE A 38 -1.20 -9.01 -5.57
CA ILE A 38 -2.49 -8.40 -5.93
C ILE A 38 -2.47 -6.93 -5.51
N GLU A 39 -2.63 -6.01 -6.47
CA GLU A 39 -2.50 -4.58 -6.26
C GLU A 39 -3.79 -3.81 -6.62
N PRO A 40 -4.79 -3.75 -5.72
CA PRO A 40 -5.97 -2.89 -5.85
C PRO A 40 -5.65 -1.49 -5.31
N GLU A 41 -5.08 -0.62 -6.13
CA GLU A 41 -4.69 0.73 -5.72
C GLU A 41 -5.86 1.69 -5.78
N VAL A 42 -6.23 2.29 -4.64
CA VAL A 42 -7.09 3.48 -4.58
C VAL A 42 -6.22 4.73 -4.57
N LEU A 43 -6.40 5.57 -5.59
CA LEU A 43 -5.58 6.76 -5.79
C LEU A 43 -5.87 7.84 -4.74
N MET A 44 -4.81 8.54 -4.33
CA MET A 44 -4.93 9.73 -3.50
C MET A 44 -5.09 11.04 -4.32
N ASP A 45 -5.38 10.93 -5.62
CA ASP A 45 -5.71 12.09 -6.47
C ASP A 45 -7.12 12.58 -6.17
N GLY A 46 -7.25 13.86 -5.85
CA GLY A 46 -8.54 14.50 -5.57
C GLY A 46 -8.60 15.16 -4.20
N ASP A 47 -9.81 15.49 -3.77
CA ASP A 47 -10.12 16.24 -2.55
C ASP A 47 -10.91 15.42 -1.51
N HIS A 48 -11.04 14.11 -1.72
CA HIS A 48 -11.74 13.21 -0.82
C HIS A 48 -11.07 13.14 0.55
N ASP A 49 -11.86 12.92 1.58
CA ASP A 49 -11.37 12.69 2.93
C ASP A 49 -10.87 11.26 3.16
N ALA A 50 -10.24 11.02 4.31
CA ALA A 50 -9.73 9.70 4.67
C ALA A 50 -10.84 8.66 4.81
N GLN A 51 -12.05 9.05 5.22
CA GLN A 51 -13.18 8.12 5.34
C GLN A 51 -13.63 7.62 3.96
N SER A 52 -13.71 8.51 2.98
CA SER A 52 -14.02 8.12 1.58
C SER A 52 -12.98 7.15 1.02
N CYS A 53 -11.70 7.37 1.32
CA CYS A 53 -10.63 6.44 0.96
C CYS A 53 -10.82 5.07 1.65
N TYR A 54 -11.16 5.06 2.93
CA TYR A 54 -11.46 3.85 3.69
C TYR A 54 -12.60 3.05 3.05
N ASP A 55 -13.73 3.69 2.81
CA ASP A 55 -14.95 3.05 2.30
C ASP A 55 -14.73 2.42 0.92
N VAL A 56 -14.00 3.11 0.03
CA VAL A 56 -13.66 2.60 -1.30
C VAL A 56 -12.63 1.47 -1.20
N THR A 57 -11.62 1.60 -0.35
CA THR A 57 -10.61 0.56 -0.13
C THR A 57 -11.25 -0.71 0.44
N ALA A 58 -12.10 -0.59 1.45
CA ALA A 58 -12.85 -1.70 2.02
C ALA A 58 -13.71 -2.41 0.95
N SER A 59 -14.40 -1.63 0.12
CA SER A 59 -15.25 -2.17 -0.94
C SER A 59 -14.45 -2.96 -1.98
N VAL A 60 -13.31 -2.42 -2.45
CA VAL A 60 -12.50 -3.11 -3.45
C VAL A 60 -11.80 -4.34 -2.87
N LEU A 61 -11.32 -4.29 -1.63
CA LEU A 61 -10.73 -5.45 -0.96
C LEU A 61 -11.72 -6.60 -0.86
N LYS A 62 -12.93 -6.33 -0.35
CA LYS A 62 -13.99 -7.33 -0.24
C LYS A 62 -14.32 -7.97 -1.60
N MET A 63 -14.54 -7.16 -2.62
CA MET A 63 -14.83 -7.67 -3.96
C MET A 63 -13.66 -8.47 -4.54
N THR A 64 -12.43 -8.05 -4.30
CA THR A 64 -11.24 -8.76 -4.78
C THR A 64 -11.11 -10.14 -4.13
N TRP A 65 -11.33 -10.26 -2.83
CA TRP A 65 -11.30 -11.56 -2.15
C TRP A 65 -12.46 -12.47 -2.53
N ASP A 66 -13.65 -11.92 -2.76
CA ASP A 66 -14.78 -12.68 -3.28
C ASP A 66 -14.48 -13.26 -4.69
N GLU A 67 -13.84 -12.47 -5.55
CA GLU A 67 -13.40 -12.95 -6.88
C GLU A 67 -12.24 -13.96 -6.79
N CYS A 68 -11.28 -13.75 -5.89
CA CYS A 68 -10.20 -14.71 -5.64
C CYS A 68 -10.76 -16.08 -5.22
N LYS A 69 -11.75 -16.08 -4.32
CA LYS A 69 -12.43 -17.31 -3.90
C LYS A 69 -13.15 -18.01 -5.06
N LYS A 70 -13.86 -17.26 -5.91
CA LYS A 70 -14.56 -17.82 -7.10
C LYS A 70 -13.58 -18.44 -8.09
N GLN A 71 -12.39 -17.89 -8.24
CA GLN A 71 -11.36 -18.36 -9.17
C GLN A 71 -10.36 -19.35 -8.55
N GLY A 72 -10.61 -19.81 -7.33
CA GLY A 72 -9.81 -20.84 -6.67
C GLY A 72 -8.39 -20.39 -6.29
N VAL A 73 -8.17 -19.10 -6.10
CA VAL A 73 -6.86 -18.55 -5.67
C VAL A 73 -6.50 -19.05 -4.28
N HIS A 74 -5.30 -19.62 -4.15
CA HIS A 74 -4.76 -20.07 -2.87
C HIS A 74 -4.20 -18.89 -2.08
N LEU A 75 -4.93 -18.42 -1.05
CA LEU A 75 -4.63 -17.18 -0.32
C LEU A 75 -3.29 -17.21 0.42
N LYS A 76 -2.84 -18.38 0.91
CA LYS A 76 -1.51 -18.52 1.54
C LYS A 76 -0.34 -18.32 0.58
N GLY A 77 -0.59 -18.32 -0.71
CA GLY A 77 0.38 -18.09 -1.77
C GLY A 77 0.22 -16.74 -2.47
N VAL A 78 -0.33 -15.72 -1.79
CA VAL A 78 -0.58 -14.37 -2.34
C VAL A 78 0.03 -13.30 -1.44
N LEU A 79 0.54 -12.22 -2.03
CA LEU A 79 0.80 -10.97 -1.31
C LEU A 79 -0.22 -9.91 -1.73
N LEU A 80 -0.69 -9.12 -0.77
CA LEU A 80 -1.51 -7.95 -1.03
C LEU A 80 -0.63 -6.70 -1.12
N LYS A 81 -0.85 -5.87 -2.15
CA LYS A 81 -0.20 -4.56 -2.26
C LYS A 81 -1.24 -3.44 -2.32
N PRO A 82 -1.74 -2.97 -1.16
CA PRO A 82 -2.76 -1.94 -1.09
C PRO A 82 -2.14 -0.55 -0.93
N ASN A 83 -2.98 0.47 -1.15
CA ASN A 83 -2.73 1.82 -0.63
C ASN A 83 -2.89 1.86 0.90
N MET A 84 -2.31 2.87 1.54
CA MET A 84 -2.68 3.28 2.89
C MET A 84 -3.95 4.14 2.86
N ILE A 85 -4.65 4.26 3.96
CA ILE A 85 -5.87 5.08 4.05
C ILE A 85 -5.48 6.55 4.21
N LEU A 86 -5.48 7.27 3.10
CA LEU A 86 -5.03 8.65 2.99
C LEU A 86 -6.14 9.56 2.44
N PRO A 87 -6.24 10.79 2.91
CA PRO A 87 -7.04 11.80 2.23
C PRO A 87 -6.41 12.16 0.88
N GLY A 88 -7.24 12.63 -0.04
CA GLY A 88 -6.79 13.09 -1.34
C GLY A 88 -5.77 14.21 -1.27
N ASN A 89 -4.92 14.33 -2.28
CA ASN A 89 -3.83 15.33 -2.32
C ASN A 89 -4.31 16.78 -2.17
N SER A 90 -5.54 17.07 -2.61
CA SER A 90 -6.16 18.39 -2.53
C SER A 90 -7.08 18.55 -1.32
N CYS A 91 -7.19 17.54 -0.45
CA CYS A 91 -7.96 17.65 0.78
C CYS A 91 -7.26 18.56 1.78
N SER A 92 -8.02 19.49 2.40
CA SER A 92 -7.47 20.43 3.39
C SER A 92 -7.10 19.76 4.71
N ASP A 93 -7.82 18.69 5.11
CA ASP A 93 -7.49 17.88 6.28
C ASP A 93 -6.60 16.70 5.86
N ARG A 94 -5.31 16.86 6.09
CA ARG A 94 -4.32 15.79 5.80
C ARG A 94 -4.30 14.69 6.86
N GLY A 95 -4.93 14.92 8.02
CA GLY A 95 -4.85 14.04 9.16
C GLY A 95 -3.43 13.96 9.76
N SER A 96 -3.31 13.27 10.89
CA SER A 96 -2.00 12.95 11.48
C SER A 96 -1.49 11.60 10.98
N ARG A 97 -0.17 11.40 10.98
CA ARG A 97 0.48 10.10 10.68
C ARG A 97 -0.13 8.95 11.50
N LYS A 98 -0.43 9.19 12.79
CA LYS A 98 -1.09 8.20 13.66
C LYS A 98 -2.51 7.84 13.19
N LYS A 99 -3.28 8.83 12.72
CA LYS A 99 -4.64 8.60 12.20
C LYS A 99 -4.59 7.75 10.93
N VAL A 100 -3.68 8.07 10.01
CA VAL A 100 -3.48 7.31 8.77
C VAL A 100 -3.10 5.85 9.08
N ALA A 101 -2.10 5.64 9.93
CA ALA A 101 -1.66 4.31 10.31
C ALA A 101 -2.80 3.50 10.95
N LYS A 102 -3.52 4.09 11.92
CA LYS A 102 -4.65 3.41 12.58
C LYS A 102 -5.78 3.06 11.60
N MET A 103 -6.23 4.03 10.81
CA MET A 103 -7.31 3.77 9.83
C MET A 103 -6.91 2.70 8.81
N THR A 104 -5.63 2.65 8.44
CA THR A 104 -5.10 1.64 7.52
C THR A 104 -5.16 0.25 8.16
N VAL A 105 -4.67 0.09 9.38
CA VAL A 105 -4.73 -1.20 10.09
C VAL A 105 -6.17 -1.64 10.32
N ASP A 106 -7.05 -0.73 10.75
CA ASP A 106 -8.47 -1.01 10.97
C ASP A 106 -9.13 -1.53 9.66
N CYS A 107 -8.91 -0.83 8.55
CA CYS A 107 -9.45 -1.23 7.24
C CYS A 107 -8.97 -2.62 6.81
N LEU A 108 -7.68 -2.90 6.99
CA LEU A 108 -7.11 -4.20 6.65
C LEU A 108 -7.65 -5.31 7.55
N THR A 109 -7.74 -5.07 8.85
CA THR A 109 -8.25 -6.04 9.83
C THR A 109 -9.68 -6.47 9.52
N GLU A 110 -10.50 -5.54 9.06
CA GLU A 110 -11.89 -5.82 8.71
C GLU A 110 -12.07 -6.50 7.34
N ASN A 111 -11.12 -6.31 6.42
CA ASN A 111 -11.35 -6.63 5.00
C ASN A 111 -10.30 -7.55 4.36
N VAL A 112 -9.27 -7.98 5.06
CA VAL A 112 -8.23 -8.89 4.51
C VAL A 112 -8.28 -10.23 5.23
N PRO A 113 -8.38 -11.36 4.49
CA PRO A 113 -8.35 -12.69 5.11
C PRO A 113 -7.06 -12.95 5.88
N SER A 114 -7.18 -13.62 7.02
CA SER A 114 -6.05 -13.98 7.88
C SER A 114 -5.08 -14.98 7.25
N GLU A 115 -5.50 -15.68 6.21
CA GLU A 115 -4.67 -16.63 5.45
C GLU A 115 -3.64 -15.97 4.55
N VAL A 116 -3.81 -14.68 4.21
CA VAL A 116 -2.83 -13.91 3.42
C VAL A 116 -1.57 -13.74 4.26
N PRO A 117 -0.38 -14.17 3.81
CA PRO A 117 0.81 -14.15 4.67
C PRO A 117 1.42 -12.76 4.84
N GLY A 118 1.22 -11.84 3.90
CA GLY A 118 1.87 -10.54 3.96
C GLY A 118 1.21 -9.45 3.12
N ILE A 119 1.40 -8.23 3.59
CA ILE A 119 0.92 -7.00 2.97
C ILE A 119 2.12 -6.09 2.71
N VAL A 120 2.30 -5.71 1.46
CA VAL A 120 3.42 -4.86 1.00
C VAL A 120 2.85 -3.56 0.43
N PHE A 121 2.88 -2.48 1.19
CA PHE A 121 2.24 -1.23 0.79
C PHE A 121 2.88 -0.58 -0.43
N LEU A 122 2.05 0.01 -1.28
CA LEU A 122 2.52 1.02 -2.24
C LEU A 122 2.67 2.39 -1.54
N SER A 123 3.48 3.28 -2.10
CA SER A 123 3.64 4.64 -1.54
C SER A 123 2.56 5.62 -1.98
N GLY A 124 1.92 5.41 -3.13
CA GLY A 124 0.76 6.16 -3.61
C GLY A 124 0.98 7.66 -3.85
N GLY A 125 2.22 8.13 -3.91
CA GLY A 125 2.56 9.55 -4.05
C GLY A 125 2.76 10.29 -2.73
N GLN A 126 2.83 9.58 -1.60
CA GLN A 126 3.36 10.12 -0.34
C GLN A 126 4.82 10.53 -0.50
N SER A 127 5.30 11.43 0.37
CA SER A 127 6.75 11.60 0.53
C SER A 127 7.39 10.29 0.99
N ASP A 128 8.68 10.13 0.74
CA ASP A 128 9.45 8.97 1.21
C ASP A 128 9.43 8.85 2.75
N GLU A 129 9.58 9.97 3.45
CA GLU A 129 9.52 10.02 4.92
C GLU A 129 8.12 9.67 5.45
N ASP A 130 7.03 10.20 4.86
CA ASP A 130 5.67 9.88 5.31
C ASP A 130 5.32 8.41 5.08
N ALA A 131 5.71 7.85 3.93
CA ALA A 131 5.50 6.44 3.64
C ALA A 131 6.24 5.54 4.65
N THR A 132 7.49 5.91 5.00
CA THR A 132 8.29 5.24 6.02
C THR A 132 7.65 5.37 7.41
N ALA A 133 7.26 6.59 7.80
CA ALA A 133 6.66 6.86 9.11
C ALA A 133 5.33 6.13 9.31
N HIS A 134 4.48 6.08 8.27
CA HIS A 134 3.21 5.36 8.35
C HIS A 134 3.43 3.86 8.52
N LEU A 135 4.35 3.26 7.75
CA LEU A 135 4.71 1.85 7.90
C LEU A 135 5.24 1.56 9.30
N ASN A 136 6.14 2.41 9.79
CA ASN A 136 6.69 2.29 11.14
C ASN A 136 5.61 2.34 12.22
N LEU A 137 4.69 3.30 12.12
CA LEU A 137 3.60 3.43 13.09
C LEU A 137 2.68 2.21 13.09
N MET A 138 2.39 1.61 11.92
CA MET A 138 1.59 0.40 11.83
C MET A 138 2.30 -0.79 12.50
N ASN A 139 3.59 -0.98 12.26
CA ASN A 139 4.37 -2.07 12.85
C ASN A 139 4.66 -1.87 14.34
N ALA A 140 4.69 -0.62 14.82
CA ALA A 140 4.88 -0.29 16.24
C ALA A 140 3.58 -0.35 17.07
N MET A 141 2.42 -0.60 16.45
CA MET A 141 1.16 -0.74 17.17
C MET A 141 1.14 -2.05 17.95
N ASP A 142 0.67 -1.99 19.19
CA ASP A 142 0.36 -3.18 20.00
C ASP A 142 -0.98 -3.79 19.55
N ILE A 143 -1.01 -4.25 18.30
CA ILE A 143 -2.17 -4.91 17.66
C ILE A 143 -1.67 -6.20 17.05
N ASP A 144 -2.27 -7.31 17.48
CA ASP A 144 -2.02 -8.62 16.87
C ASP A 144 -2.73 -8.69 15.52
N HIS A 145 -1.97 -8.57 14.43
CA HIS A 145 -2.46 -8.78 13.07
C HIS A 145 -1.79 -10.03 12.46
N PRO A 146 -2.54 -10.81 11.66
CA PRO A 146 -2.05 -12.11 11.17
C PRO A 146 -1.04 -12.00 10.02
N TRP A 147 -0.78 -10.80 9.50
CA TRP A 147 0.07 -10.56 8.33
C TRP A 147 1.38 -9.91 8.70
N GLU A 148 2.44 -10.21 7.95
CA GLU A 148 3.64 -9.38 7.95
C GLU A 148 3.35 -8.08 7.16
N LEU A 149 3.62 -6.92 7.77
CA LEU A 149 3.49 -5.63 7.11
C LEU A 149 4.87 -5.16 6.61
N SER A 150 4.97 -4.88 5.32
CA SER A 150 6.20 -4.46 4.67
C SER A 150 5.89 -3.44 3.55
N TYR A 151 6.86 -3.15 2.71
CA TYR A 151 6.75 -2.15 1.66
C TYR A 151 7.12 -2.71 0.28
N SER A 152 6.50 -2.15 -0.74
CA SER A 152 6.84 -2.31 -2.16
C SER A 152 6.77 -0.94 -2.83
N TYR A 153 7.59 -0.02 -2.33
CA TYR A 153 7.60 1.37 -2.78
C TYR A 153 8.39 1.52 -4.09
N GLY A 154 7.79 2.22 -5.05
CA GLY A 154 8.49 2.69 -6.24
C GLY A 154 9.06 4.09 -6.00
N ARG A 155 8.20 5.11 -6.10
CA ARG A 155 8.61 6.53 -5.98
C ARG A 155 9.26 6.85 -4.65
N ALA A 156 8.66 6.47 -3.54
CA ALA A 156 9.19 6.76 -2.22
C ALA A 156 10.53 6.05 -1.90
N LEU A 157 10.87 4.98 -2.63
CA LEU A 157 12.18 4.34 -2.50
C LEU A 157 13.24 4.98 -3.39
N LEU A 158 12.86 5.47 -4.58
CA LEU A 158 13.80 5.83 -5.64
C LEU A 158 13.92 7.34 -5.87
N ALA A 159 13.02 8.18 -5.34
CA ALA A 159 12.94 9.60 -5.70
C ALA A 159 14.26 10.35 -5.46
N ASN A 160 14.85 10.24 -4.27
CA ASN A 160 16.11 10.89 -3.91
C ASN A 160 17.28 10.34 -4.71
N ALA A 161 17.33 9.02 -4.91
CA ALA A 161 18.36 8.39 -5.72
C ALA A 161 18.34 8.88 -7.18
N LEU A 162 17.15 8.95 -7.79
CA LEU A 162 16.97 9.45 -9.16
C LEU A 162 17.31 10.93 -9.29
N GLN A 163 16.92 11.76 -8.32
CA GLN A 163 17.28 13.18 -8.31
C GLN A 163 18.81 13.39 -8.20
N THR A 164 19.46 12.63 -7.34
CA THR A 164 20.92 12.70 -7.14
C THR A 164 21.65 12.19 -8.37
N TRP A 165 21.19 11.14 -9.00
CA TRP A 165 21.71 10.63 -10.25
C TRP A 165 21.57 11.66 -11.39
N ALA A 166 20.40 12.29 -11.52
CA ALA A 166 20.14 13.31 -12.52
C ALA A 166 21.05 14.55 -12.36
N ARG A 167 21.58 14.80 -11.16
CA ARG A 167 22.57 15.86 -10.88
C ARG A 167 24.02 15.42 -11.17
N GLY A 168 24.23 14.19 -11.67
CA GLY A 168 25.52 13.68 -12.10
C GLY A 168 26.31 12.90 -11.04
N SER A 169 25.74 12.57 -9.89
CA SER A 169 26.41 11.78 -8.86
C SER A 169 25.88 10.33 -8.81
N SER A 170 26.64 9.39 -9.36
CA SER A 170 26.31 7.96 -9.29
C SER A 170 26.50 7.39 -7.89
N GLU A 171 27.59 7.75 -7.19
CA GLU A 171 27.87 7.30 -5.82
C GLU A 171 26.81 7.85 -4.85
N GLY A 172 26.55 9.16 -4.88
CA GLY A 172 25.53 9.77 -4.05
C GLY A 172 24.11 9.22 -4.32
N SER A 173 23.84 8.77 -5.55
CA SER A 173 22.57 8.09 -5.89
C SER A 173 22.47 6.73 -5.21
N GLN A 174 23.55 5.96 -5.18
CA GLN A 174 23.59 4.67 -4.50
C GLN A 174 23.45 4.82 -2.98
N ASP A 175 24.08 5.86 -2.41
CA ASP A 175 23.98 6.17 -0.99
C ASP A 175 22.55 6.60 -0.60
N ALA A 176 21.92 7.46 -1.39
CA ALA A 176 20.53 7.88 -1.18
C ALA A 176 19.57 6.69 -1.26
N PHE A 177 19.79 5.76 -2.20
CA PHE A 177 18.98 4.54 -2.28
C PHE A 177 19.18 3.64 -1.07
N ARG A 178 20.44 3.42 -0.67
CA ARG A 178 20.77 2.59 0.49
C ARG A 178 20.16 3.15 1.77
N HIS A 179 20.31 4.45 2.00
CA HIS A 179 19.72 5.14 3.14
C HIS A 179 18.20 4.94 3.21
N ARG A 180 17.47 5.19 2.12
CA ARG A 180 16.01 5.00 2.09
C ARG A 180 15.61 3.54 2.29
N ALA A 181 16.33 2.59 1.73
CA ALA A 181 16.09 1.17 1.93
C ALA A 181 16.30 0.76 3.40
N GLU A 182 17.31 1.31 4.06
CA GLU A 182 17.58 1.10 5.49
C GLU A 182 16.47 1.68 6.36
N MET A 183 16.02 2.93 6.11
CA MET A 183 14.93 3.55 6.85
C MET A 183 13.62 2.75 6.71
N ASN A 184 13.31 2.28 5.52
CA ASN A 184 12.15 1.42 5.30
C ASN A 184 12.29 0.03 5.97
N SER A 185 13.51 -0.49 6.07
CA SER A 185 13.77 -1.74 6.78
C SER A 185 13.54 -1.60 8.29
N LEU A 186 13.97 -0.48 8.89
CA LEU A 186 13.68 -0.15 10.29
C LEU A 186 12.17 0.06 10.52
N ALA A 187 11.48 0.70 9.59
CA ALA A 187 10.04 0.90 9.67
C ALA A 187 9.26 -0.43 9.64
N ARG A 188 9.78 -1.47 9.01
CA ARG A 188 9.18 -2.81 9.00
C ARG A 188 9.19 -3.48 10.37
N THR A 189 10.10 -3.09 11.26
CA THR A 189 10.19 -3.60 12.63
C THR A 189 9.67 -2.61 13.68
N GLY A 190 9.20 -1.42 13.26
CA GLY A 190 8.75 -0.38 14.19
C GLY A 190 9.88 0.41 14.86
N ASP A 191 11.11 0.27 14.38
CA ASP A 191 12.32 0.85 14.99
C ASP A 191 12.76 2.17 14.34
N TRP A 192 12.11 2.60 13.24
CA TRP A 192 12.43 3.86 12.59
C TRP A 192 12.09 5.07 13.48
N ARG A 193 12.95 6.08 13.45
CA ARG A 193 12.79 7.36 14.13
C ARG A 193 13.17 8.50 13.19
N GLU A 194 12.50 9.63 13.33
CA GLU A 194 12.69 10.80 12.44
C GLU A 194 14.14 11.35 12.49
N GLU A 195 14.83 11.21 13.63
CA GLU A 195 16.23 11.63 13.79
C GLU A 195 17.21 10.83 12.91
N LEU A 196 16.83 9.67 12.40
CA LEU A 196 17.64 8.83 11.51
C LEU A 196 17.62 9.29 10.05
N GLU A 197 16.76 10.23 9.71
CA GLU A 197 16.66 10.79 8.35
C GLU A 197 17.77 11.82 8.01
N SER A 198 18.52 12.29 9.00
CA SER A 198 19.55 13.33 8.88
C SER A 198 20.93 12.80 8.45
#